data_3eb99d9564936113cdbd0728f606d28a
#
_entry.id   3eb99d9564936113cdbd0728f606d28a
#
_cell.length_a   1.000
_cell.length_b   1.000
_cell.length_c   1.000
_cell.angle_alpha   90.00
_cell.angle_beta   90.00
_cell.angle_gamma   90.00
#
_symmetry.space_group_name_H-M   'P 1'
#
loop_
_entity.id
_entity.type
_entity.pdbx_description
1 polymer ?
#
loop_
_entity_poly.entity_id
_entity_poly.type
_entity_poly.pdbx_seq_one_letter_code
_entity_poly.pdbx_strand_id
1 'polypeptide(L)'
;MIDYYETRSQPITRVMVMQAYKKVRANKGSAGIDEMSWADLDKDLAAQLYKLWNRLSSGTYFPKPVKEVEIEKGAGAGVRKLGIPTILDRIAQAVVKTHLEQMVEPHFHESSYGYRPGKSCHQAVEKASQNVMTNDWVIDLDIKGFFDNIDHELLLKAVTHYCADKWVLLYITRWLKAGIVQQDGM
;
A
#
# COMPACT_ATOMS: atom_id res chain seq x y z
N MET A 1 14.16 24.11 -8.84
CA MET A 1 15.17 23.53 -9.76
C MET A 1 15.19 22.03 -9.48
N ILE A 2 14.83 21.19 -10.45
CA ILE A 2 14.89 19.73 -10.27
C ILE A 2 16.37 19.34 -10.28
N ASP A 3 16.83 18.69 -9.23
CA ASP A 3 18.19 18.15 -9.20
C ASP A 3 18.26 16.92 -10.12
N TYR A 4 18.79 17.09 -11.30
CA TYR A 4 18.95 16.01 -12.30
C TYR A 4 19.84 14.85 -11.82
N TYR A 5 20.62 15.05 -10.79
CA TYR A 5 21.44 13.99 -10.18
C TYR A 5 20.64 13.12 -9.21
N GLU A 6 19.54 13.65 -8.67
CA GLU A 6 18.67 12.97 -7.71
C GLU A 6 17.47 12.26 -8.36
N THR A 7 16.99 12.78 -9.51
CA THR A 7 15.83 12.24 -10.23
C THR A 7 16.24 11.84 -11.65
N ARG A 8 15.52 10.87 -12.21
CA ARG A 8 15.65 10.45 -13.59
C ARG A 8 14.37 10.83 -14.36
N SER A 9 13.76 9.88 -15.08
CA SER A 9 12.50 10.13 -15.80
C SER A 9 11.29 10.31 -14.89
N GLN A 10 11.34 9.73 -13.67
CA GLN A 10 10.29 9.91 -12.67
C GLN A 10 10.81 10.75 -11.49
N PRO A 11 9.97 11.62 -10.88
CA PRO A 11 10.37 12.54 -9.81
C PRO A 11 10.48 11.82 -8.45
N ILE A 12 11.23 10.72 -8.40
CA ILE A 12 11.43 9.90 -7.21
C ILE A 12 12.87 10.06 -6.74
N THR A 13 13.06 10.62 -5.55
CA THR A 13 14.37 10.85 -4.97
C THR A 13 14.81 9.69 -4.07
N ARG A 14 16.12 9.62 -3.79
CA ARG A 14 16.68 8.66 -2.81
C ARG A 14 16.12 8.89 -1.42
N VAL A 15 15.84 10.14 -1.08
CA VAL A 15 15.25 10.52 0.22
C VAL A 15 13.86 9.91 0.39
N MET A 16 13.01 9.95 -0.65
CA MET A 16 11.69 9.31 -0.62
C MET A 16 11.79 7.81 -0.36
N VAL A 17 12.71 7.12 -1.03
CA VAL A 17 12.92 5.68 -0.84
C VAL A 17 13.43 5.37 0.57
N MET A 18 14.37 6.17 1.10
CA MET A 18 14.87 6.00 2.46
C MET A 18 13.78 6.25 3.52
N GLN A 19 12.94 7.26 3.34
CA GLN A 19 11.80 7.54 4.23
C GLN A 19 10.77 6.40 4.19
N ALA A 20 10.46 5.89 3.00
CA ALA A 20 9.60 4.74 2.82
C ALA A 20 10.15 3.49 3.50
N TYR A 21 11.46 3.20 3.33
CA TYR A 21 12.14 2.11 4.04
C TYR A 21 11.95 2.22 5.56
N LYS A 22 12.21 3.40 6.15
CA LYS A 22 12.07 3.61 7.60
C LYS A 22 10.64 3.33 8.08
N LYS A 23 9.62 3.81 7.35
CA LYS A 23 8.20 3.55 7.67
C LYS A 23 7.87 2.06 7.61
N VAL A 24 8.25 1.38 6.54
CA VAL A 24 7.96 -0.05 6.35
C VAL A 24 8.74 -0.91 7.34
N ARG A 25 9.99 -0.56 7.62
CA ARG A 25 10.85 -1.26 8.60
C ARG A 25 10.29 -1.22 10.02
N ALA A 26 9.69 -0.09 10.42
CA ALA A 26 9.06 0.07 11.73
C ALA A 26 7.87 -0.88 11.93
N ASN A 27 7.13 -1.18 10.88
CA ASN A 27 6.00 -2.12 10.93
C ASN A 27 6.42 -3.60 10.89
N LYS A 28 7.71 -3.90 10.68
CA LYS A 28 8.24 -5.26 10.53
C LYS A 28 7.48 -6.02 9.43
N GLY A 29 7.03 -7.22 9.70
CA GLY A 29 6.28 -8.06 8.75
C GLY A 29 7.17 -9.11 8.08
N SER A 30 6.54 -10.17 7.58
CA SER A 30 7.19 -11.34 7.01
C SER A 30 7.77 -11.10 5.61
N ALA A 31 8.65 -12.01 5.17
CA ALA A 31 9.17 -12.05 3.82
C ALA A 31 8.06 -12.33 2.79
N GLY A 32 8.22 -11.84 1.58
CA GLY A 32 7.37 -12.16 0.44
C GLY A 32 7.81 -13.44 -0.27
N ILE A 33 7.46 -13.55 -1.56
CA ILE A 33 7.79 -14.72 -2.38
C ILE A 33 9.30 -14.92 -2.59
N ASP A 34 10.10 -13.87 -2.41
CA ASP A 34 11.56 -13.92 -2.55
C ASP A 34 12.29 -14.39 -1.28
N GLU A 35 11.53 -14.67 -0.22
CA GLU A 35 12.01 -15.12 1.09
C GLU A 35 13.05 -14.17 1.74
N MET A 36 13.30 -13.00 1.16
CA MET A 36 14.22 -12.01 1.70
C MET A 36 13.73 -11.54 3.08
N SER A 37 14.52 -11.80 4.10
CA SER A 37 14.27 -11.29 5.45
C SER A 37 14.75 -9.85 5.61
N TRP A 38 14.33 -9.19 6.69
CA TRP A 38 14.86 -7.87 7.06
C TRP A 38 16.36 -7.91 7.34
N ALA A 39 16.86 -9.00 7.94
CA ALA A 39 18.28 -9.18 8.20
C ALA A 39 19.08 -9.29 6.89
N ASP A 40 18.53 -9.93 5.87
CA ASP A 40 19.19 -10.04 4.57
C ASP A 40 19.21 -8.71 3.83
N LEU A 41 18.12 -7.95 3.88
CA LEU A 41 18.08 -6.60 3.32
C LEU A 41 19.09 -5.67 4.02
N ASP A 42 19.18 -5.73 5.35
CA ASP A 42 20.04 -4.88 6.15
C ASP A 42 21.55 -5.16 5.92
N LYS A 43 21.93 -6.38 5.49
CA LYS A 43 23.32 -6.72 5.13
C LYS A 43 23.87 -5.87 3.98
N ASP A 44 23.02 -5.51 3.01
CA ASP A 44 23.41 -4.75 1.82
C ASP A 44 22.41 -3.61 1.53
N LEU A 45 21.96 -2.96 2.60
CA LEU A 45 20.86 -1.99 2.55
C LEU A 45 21.10 -0.88 1.52
N ALA A 46 22.30 -0.30 1.52
CA ALA A 46 22.63 0.83 0.64
C ALA A 46 22.49 0.45 -0.85
N ALA A 47 23.05 -0.69 -1.24
CA ALA A 47 22.98 -1.16 -2.62
C ALA A 47 21.55 -1.57 -3.01
N GLN A 48 20.81 -2.23 -2.13
CA GLN A 48 19.42 -2.63 -2.39
C GLN A 48 18.50 -1.41 -2.57
N LEU A 49 18.60 -0.40 -1.68
CA LEU A 49 17.81 0.83 -1.81
C LEU A 49 18.23 1.66 -3.01
N TYR A 50 19.54 1.72 -3.34
CA TYR A 50 20.03 2.38 -4.55
C TYR A 50 19.46 1.71 -5.80
N LYS A 51 19.48 0.38 -5.87
CA LYS A 51 18.91 -0.40 -6.99
C LYS A 51 17.40 -0.18 -7.13
N LEU A 52 16.68 -0.17 -5.99
CA LEU A 52 15.25 0.11 -5.97
C LEU A 52 14.95 1.53 -6.47
N TRP A 53 15.64 2.54 -5.91
CA TRP A 53 15.51 3.92 -6.35
C TRP A 53 15.79 4.08 -7.85
N ASN A 54 16.86 3.47 -8.34
CA ASN A 54 17.27 3.54 -9.74
C ASN A 54 16.18 3.00 -10.67
N ARG A 55 15.57 1.87 -10.32
CA ARG A 55 14.47 1.28 -11.09
C ARG A 55 13.19 2.11 -11.01
N LEU A 56 12.85 2.61 -9.82
CA LEU A 56 11.69 3.47 -9.64
C LEU A 56 11.85 4.79 -10.42
N SER A 57 12.98 5.47 -10.29
CA SER A 57 13.21 6.75 -10.96
C SER A 57 13.36 6.64 -12.47
N SER A 58 13.81 5.51 -12.99
CA SER A 58 13.89 5.24 -14.45
C SER A 58 12.60 4.68 -15.05
N GLY A 59 11.58 4.36 -14.25
CA GLY A 59 10.35 3.74 -14.74
C GLY A 59 10.51 2.25 -15.09
N THR A 60 11.63 1.59 -14.72
CA THR A 60 11.90 0.18 -15.04
C THR A 60 11.61 -0.78 -13.88
N TYR A 61 10.99 -0.29 -12.81
CA TYR A 61 10.59 -1.14 -11.70
C TYR A 61 9.34 -1.94 -12.05
N PHE A 62 9.41 -3.26 -11.87
CA PHE A 62 8.29 -4.21 -11.94
C PHE A 62 8.18 -4.97 -10.63
N PRO A 63 6.99 -5.03 -10.03
CA PRO A 63 6.76 -5.78 -8.80
C PRO A 63 6.87 -7.28 -9.05
N LYS A 64 7.21 -8.02 -7.99
CA LYS A 64 7.09 -9.48 -7.97
C LYS A 64 5.63 -9.87 -7.67
N PRO A 65 5.22 -11.11 -8.01
CA PRO A 65 3.95 -11.64 -7.57
C PRO A 65 3.83 -11.63 -6.05
N VAL A 66 2.60 -11.51 -5.57
CA VAL A 66 2.30 -11.50 -4.13
C VAL A 66 2.22 -12.93 -3.63
N LYS A 67 2.86 -13.24 -2.49
CA LYS A 67 2.76 -14.56 -1.83
C LYS A 67 1.42 -14.64 -1.10
N GLU A 68 0.57 -15.60 -1.44
CA GLU A 68 -0.66 -15.87 -0.69
C GLU A 68 -0.35 -16.71 0.56
N VAL A 69 -0.91 -16.31 1.69
CA VAL A 69 -0.83 -17.04 2.95
C VAL A 69 -2.22 -17.12 3.56
N GLU A 70 -2.60 -18.30 4.02
CA GLU A 70 -3.86 -18.50 4.71
C GLU A 70 -3.71 -18.22 6.21
N ILE A 71 -4.63 -17.45 6.75
CA ILE A 71 -4.71 -17.13 8.19
C ILE A 71 -6.07 -17.53 8.72
N GLU A 72 -6.10 -18.28 9.80
CA GLU A 72 -7.33 -18.63 10.47
C GLU A 72 -8.06 -17.38 11.01
N LYS A 73 -9.34 -17.30 10.75
CA LYS A 73 -10.20 -16.30 11.39
C LYS A 73 -10.46 -16.75 12.82
N GLY A 74 -10.35 -15.82 13.77
CA GLY A 74 -10.64 -16.13 15.17
C GLY A 74 -12.01 -16.80 15.37
N ALA A 75 -12.14 -17.62 16.41
CA ALA A 75 -13.36 -18.36 16.80
C ALA A 75 -13.88 -19.38 15.77
N GLY A 76 -13.00 -19.95 14.93
CA GLY A 76 -13.42 -21.01 13.99
C GLY A 76 -14.23 -20.52 12.79
N ALA A 77 -14.22 -19.22 12.49
CA ALA A 77 -14.99 -18.60 11.41
C ALA A 77 -14.40 -18.84 9.98
N GLY A 78 -13.50 -19.85 9.82
CA GLY A 78 -12.88 -20.18 8.53
C GLY A 78 -11.54 -19.52 8.30
N VAL A 79 -11.05 -19.55 7.06
CA VAL A 79 -9.73 -19.06 6.65
C VAL A 79 -9.85 -17.72 5.92
N ARG A 80 -8.86 -16.87 6.08
CA ARG A 80 -8.69 -15.62 5.32
C ARG A 80 -7.38 -15.68 4.54
N LYS A 81 -7.44 -15.46 3.24
CA LYS A 81 -6.28 -15.34 2.38
C LYS A 81 -5.66 -13.96 2.51
N LEU A 82 -4.36 -13.89 2.73
CA LEU A 82 -3.60 -12.65 2.85
C LEU A 82 -2.49 -12.64 1.82
N GLY A 83 -2.42 -11.58 1.02
CA GLY A 83 -1.33 -11.36 0.08
C GLY A 83 -0.15 -10.65 0.75
N ILE A 84 1.05 -11.22 0.67
CA ILE A 84 2.28 -10.67 1.23
C ILE A 84 3.22 -10.27 0.10
N PRO A 85 3.35 -8.97 -0.22
CA PRO A 85 4.34 -8.46 -1.16
C PRO A 85 5.75 -8.61 -0.60
N THR A 86 6.78 -8.58 -1.47
CA THR A 86 8.18 -8.54 -1.02
C THR A 86 8.47 -7.28 -0.20
N ILE A 87 9.54 -7.29 0.59
CA ILE A 87 9.94 -6.13 1.38
C ILE A 87 10.22 -4.92 0.46
N LEU A 88 10.89 -5.14 -0.67
CA LEU A 88 11.19 -4.08 -1.63
C LEU A 88 9.92 -3.56 -2.32
N ASP A 89 8.94 -4.42 -2.61
CA ASP A 89 7.64 -3.99 -3.14
C ASP A 89 6.89 -3.13 -2.13
N ARG A 90 6.88 -3.51 -0.85
CA ARG A 90 6.27 -2.70 0.22
C ARG A 90 6.93 -1.31 0.34
N ILE A 91 8.26 -1.23 0.19
CA ILE A 91 8.97 0.06 0.18
C ILE A 91 8.57 0.87 -1.05
N ALA A 92 8.52 0.27 -2.23
CA ALA A 92 8.07 0.93 -3.46
C ALA A 92 6.63 1.43 -3.35
N GLN A 93 5.71 0.62 -2.82
CA GLN A 93 4.33 0.99 -2.54
C GLN A 93 4.24 2.16 -1.55
N ALA A 94 5.08 2.17 -0.50
CA ALA A 94 5.11 3.26 0.47
C ALA A 94 5.58 4.59 -0.13
N VAL A 95 6.48 4.57 -1.12
CA VAL A 95 6.87 5.78 -1.89
C VAL A 95 5.65 6.35 -2.60
N VAL A 96 4.95 5.53 -3.38
CA VAL A 96 3.77 5.96 -4.14
C VAL A 96 2.62 6.36 -3.20
N LYS A 97 2.36 5.55 -2.16
CA LYS A 97 1.34 5.86 -1.15
C LYS A 97 1.57 7.22 -0.52
N THR A 98 2.79 7.52 -0.09
CA THR A 98 3.08 8.80 0.60
C THR A 98 2.82 10.01 -0.30
N HIS A 99 3.08 9.89 -1.59
CA HIS A 99 2.80 10.95 -2.56
C HIS A 99 1.29 11.09 -2.83
N LEU A 100 0.62 9.99 -3.14
CA LEU A 100 -0.82 9.97 -3.42
C LEU A 100 -1.64 10.41 -2.21
N GLU A 101 -1.25 10.02 -1.01
CA GLU A 101 -1.92 10.35 0.25
C GLU A 101 -2.06 11.86 0.44
N GLN A 102 -1.04 12.65 0.08
CA GLN A 102 -1.10 14.11 0.19
C GLN A 102 -2.17 14.74 -0.72
N MET A 103 -2.47 14.10 -1.84
CA MET A 103 -3.46 14.58 -2.81
C MET A 103 -4.88 14.15 -2.45
N VAL A 104 -5.06 12.92 -1.93
CA VAL A 104 -6.39 12.37 -1.68
C VAL A 104 -6.91 12.66 -0.27
N GLU A 105 -6.02 12.81 0.71
CA GLU A 105 -6.39 13.01 2.12
C GLU A 105 -7.36 14.17 2.36
N PRO A 106 -7.20 15.36 1.72
CA PRO A 106 -8.12 16.47 1.89
C PRO A 106 -9.56 16.21 1.38
N HIS A 107 -9.75 15.21 0.55
CA HIS A 107 -11.04 14.88 -0.06
C HIS A 107 -11.85 13.84 0.71
N PHE A 108 -11.23 13.16 1.69
CA PHE A 108 -11.96 12.20 2.50
C PHE A 108 -12.92 12.88 3.46
N HIS A 109 -14.09 12.29 3.60
CA HIS A 109 -15.07 12.73 4.59
C HIS A 109 -14.48 12.68 6.01
N GLU A 110 -14.85 13.62 6.87
CA GLU A 110 -14.33 13.72 8.24
C GLU A 110 -14.57 12.46 9.08
N SER A 111 -15.71 11.78 8.84
CA SER A 111 -16.08 10.53 9.52
C SER A 111 -15.49 9.27 8.89
N SER A 112 -14.58 9.39 7.92
CA SER A 112 -13.78 8.27 7.42
C SER A 112 -12.55 8.08 8.30
N TYR A 113 -12.37 6.90 8.91
CA TYR A 113 -11.30 6.66 9.89
C TYR A 113 -10.29 5.60 9.44
N GLY A 114 -10.66 4.70 8.54
CA GLY A 114 -9.81 3.59 8.12
C GLY A 114 -8.57 4.01 7.35
N TYR A 115 -7.39 3.53 7.81
CA TYR A 115 -6.08 3.70 7.14
C TYR A 115 -5.64 5.15 6.87
N ARG A 116 -6.21 6.13 7.55
CA ARG A 116 -5.89 7.55 7.38
C ARG A 116 -4.89 8.05 8.44
N PRO A 117 -3.97 8.97 8.06
CA PRO A 117 -3.04 9.58 9.02
C PRO A 117 -3.80 10.36 10.10
N GLY A 118 -3.37 10.22 11.35
CA GLY A 118 -3.97 10.94 12.49
C GLY A 118 -5.37 10.48 12.89
N LYS A 119 -5.92 9.43 12.26
CA LYS A 119 -7.20 8.81 12.61
C LYS A 119 -6.98 7.47 13.33
N SER A 120 -7.90 7.13 14.23
CA SER A 120 -7.83 5.87 14.99
C SER A 120 -9.19 5.20 15.13
N CYS A 121 -9.18 3.89 15.44
CA CYS A 121 -10.41 3.15 15.71
C CYS A 121 -11.15 3.68 16.96
N HIS A 122 -10.43 4.18 17.96
CA HIS A 122 -11.04 4.79 19.15
C HIS A 122 -11.88 6.01 18.80
N GLN A 123 -11.35 6.91 17.94
CA GLN A 123 -12.11 8.07 17.47
C GLN A 123 -13.34 7.64 16.65
N ALA A 124 -13.23 6.57 15.84
CA ALA A 124 -14.36 6.04 15.10
C ALA A 124 -15.48 5.55 16.05
N VAL A 125 -15.11 4.79 17.08
CA VAL A 125 -16.05 4.29 18.11
C VAL A 125 -16.68 5.43 18.88
N GLU A 126 -15.90 6.43 19.29
CA GLU A 126 -16.40 7.60 19.99
C GLU A 126 -17.44 8.35 19.14
N LYS A 127 -17.12 8.60 17.85
CA LYS A 127 -18.05 9.27 16.94
C LYS A 127 -19.32 8.45 16.69
N ALA A 128 -19.19 7.13 16.53
CA ALA A 128 -20.32 6.24 16.38
C ALA A 128 -21.22 6.26 17.65
N SER A 129 -20.62 6.21 18.84
CA SER A 129 -21.36 6.31 20.10
C SER A 129 -22.15 7.62 20.22
N GLN A 130 -21.51 8.75 19.90
CA GLN A 130 -22.21 10.05 19.88
C GLN A 130 -23.39 10.05 18.92
N ASN A 131 -23.21 9.50 17.70
CA ASN A 131 -24.27 9.46 16.71
C ASN A 131 -25.45 8.56 17.14
N VAL A 132 -25.18 7.41 17.76
CA VAL A 132 -26.22 6.49 18.27
C VAL A 132 -27.06 7.14 19.38
N MET A 133 -26.43 7.98 20.21
CA MET A 133 -27.15 8.71 21.27
C MET A 133 -28.09 9.81 20.75
N THR A 134 -27.92 10.24 19.50
CA THR A 134 -28.68 11.37 18.91
C THR A 134 -29.62 10.95 17.78
N ASN A 135 -29.60 9.67 17.37
CA ASN A 135 -30.41 9.16 16.27
C ASN A 135 -31.13 7.87 16.70
N ASP A 136 -32.39 7.71 16.26
CA ASP A 136 -33.22 6.56 16.58
C ASP A 136 -32.92 5.31 15.73
N TRP A 137 -32.21 5.48 14.64
CA TRP A 137 -31.95 4.41 13.66
C TRP A 137 -30.47 4.28 13.35
N VAL A 138 -30.01 3.04 13.23
CA VAL A 138 -28.66 2.68 12.80
C VAL A 138 -28.75 1.79 11.58
N ILE A 139 -28.00 2.12 10.53
CA ILE A 139 -27.84 1.28 9.35
C ILE A 139 -26.40 0.77 9.34
N ASP A 140 -26.23 -0.56 9.33
CA ASP A 140 -24.91 -1.21 9.18
C ASP A 140 -24.80 -1.72 7.74
N LEU A 141 -23.74 -1.30 7.04
CA LEU A 141 -23.46 -1.66 5.65
C LEU A 141 -22.04 -2.17 5.52
N ASP A 142 -21.87 -3.32 4.88
CA ASP A 142 -20.57 -3.89 4.54
C ASP A 142 -20.52 -4.34 3.07
N ILE A 143 -19.38 -4.13 2.42
CA ILE A 143 -19.17 -4.55 1.03
C ILE A 143 -18.46 -5.90 1.03
N LYS A 144 -19.17 -6.96 0.72
CA LYS A 144 -18.63 -8.31 0.67
C LYS A 144 -17.53 -8.43 -0.40
N GLY A 145 -16.33 -8.87 0.05
CA GLY A 145 -15.21 -9.14 -0.86
C GLY A 145 -14.75 -7.89 -1.64
N PHE A 146 -14.75 -6.72 -1.02
CA PHE A 146 -14.46 -5.44 -1.68
C PHE A 146 -13.15 -5.48 -2.49
N PHE A 147 -12.06 -5.94 -1.87
CA PHE A 147 -10.74 -5.96 -2.54
C PHE A 147 -10.66 -7.00 -3.66
N ASP A 148 -11.37 -8.12 -3.54
CA ASP A 148 -11.35 -9.19 -4.53
C ASP A 148 -12.21 -8.85 -5.77
N ASN A 149 -13.17 -7.94 -5.60
CA ASN A 149 -14.14 -7.57 -6.64
C ASN A 149 -13.97 -6.13 -7.15
N ILE A 150 -12.92 -5.42 -6.74
CA ILE A 150 -12.70 -4.05 -7.19
C ILE A 150 -12.38 -4.01 -8.69
N ASP A 151 -13.14 -3.21 -9.43
CA ASP A 151 -12.86 -2.97 -10.85
C ASP A 151 -11.60 -2.12 -11.01
N HIS A 152 -10.59 -2.69 -11.65
CA HIS A 152 -9.29 -2.03 -11.83
C HIS A 152 -9.39 -0.77 -12.71
N GLU A 153 -10.27 -0.75 -13.70
CA GLU A 153 -10.44 0.42 -14.58
C GLU A 153 -11.11 1.57 -13.83
N LEU A 154 -12.14 1.26 -13.04
CA LEU A 154 -12.80 2.25 -12.19
C LEU A 154 -11.86 2.76 -11.09
N LEU A 155 -11.04 1.88 -10.49
CA LEU A 155 -10.02 2.28 -9.52
C LEU A 155 -9.00 3.24 -10.15
N LEU A 156 -8.46 2.92 -11.33
CA LEU A 156 -7.49 3.78 -12.02
C LEU A 156 -8.13 5.11 -12.44
N LYS A 157 -9.40 5.11 -12.85
CA LYS A 157 -10.15 6.33 -13.14
C LYS A 157 -10.32 7.20 -11.90
N ALA A 158 -10.63 6.60 -10.75
CA ALA A 158 -10.73 7.30 -9.48
C ALA A 158 -9.36 7.89 -9.06
N VAL A 159 -8.28 7.12 -9.16
CA VAL A 159 -6.93 7.63 -8.88
C VAL A 159 -6.59 8.80 -9.80
N THR A 160 -6.88 8.70 -11.11
CA THR A 160 -6.59 9.76 -12.09
C THR A 160 -7.35 11.06 -11.79
N HIS A 161 -8.54 10.95 -11.19
CA HIS A 161 -9.34 12.11 -10.80
C HIS A 161 -8.64 12.98 -9.76
N TYR A 162 -7.92 12.35 -8.81
CA TYR A 162 -7.21 13.05 -7.72
C TYR A 162 -5.73 13.25 -7.99
N CYS A 163 -5.11 12.41 -8.80
CA CYS A 163 -3.67 12.41 -9.09
C CYS A 163 -3.42 12.13 -10.58
N ALA A 164 -3.03 13.18 -11.32
CA ALA A 164 -2.70 13.09 -12.73
C ALA A 164 -1.26 12.62 -12.99
N ASP A 165 -0.48 12.34 -11.96
CA ASP A 165 0.93 11.96 -12.07
C ASP A 165 1.09 10.59 -12.75
N LYS A 166 1.61 10.59 -13.96
CA LYS A 166 1.77 9.38 -14.80
C LYS A 166 2.58 8.27 -14.13
N TRP A 167 3.55 8.62 -13.31
CA TRP A 167 4.38 7.64 -12.61
C TRP A 167 3.61 6.93 -11.49
N VAL A 168 2.69 7.61 -10.80
CA VAL A 168 1.78 7.02 -9.81
C VAL A 168 0.89 5.99 -10.48
N LEU A 169 0.23 6.37 -11.56
CA LEU A 169 -0.65 5.50 -12.35
C LEU A 169 0.12 4.30 -12.93
N LEU A 170 1.36 4.52 -13.42
CA LEU A 170 2.23 3.46 -13.93
C LEU A 170 2.46 2.36 -12.87
N TYR A 171 2.83 2.75 -11.65
CA TYR A 171 3.15 1.77 -10.60
C TYR A 171 1.89 1.11 -10.03
N ILE A 172 0.81 1.84 -9.81
CA ILE A 172 -0.48 1.24 -9.39
C ILE A 172 -0.93 0.20 -10.42
N THR A 173 -0.89 0.52 -11.71
CA THR A 173 -1.25 -0.42 -12.78
C THR A 173 -0.38 -1.68 -12.76
N ARG A 174 0.93 -1.55 -12.50
CA ARG A 174 1.83 -2.69 -12.40
C ARG A 174 1.53 -3.57 -11.19
N TRP A 175 1.22 -2.99 -10.03
CA TRP A 175 0.83 -3.77 -8.85
C TRP A 175 -0.49 -4.50 -9.04
N LEU A 176 -1.48 -3.88 -9.64
CA LEU A 176 -2.76 -4.54 -9.96
C LEU A 176 -2.59 -5.73 -10.91
N LYS A 177 -1.53 -5.74 -11.72
CA LYS A 177 -1.19 -6.82 -12.67
C LYS A 177 -0.14 -7.81 -12.16
N ALA A 178 0.41 -7.62 -10.96
CA ALA A 178 1.53 -8.42 -10.47
C ALA A 178 1.22 -9.91 -10.25
N GLY A 179 -0.04 -10.25 -10.09
CA GLY A 179 -0.48 -11.62 -9.82
C GLY A 179 -0.24 -12.08 -8.38
N ILE A 180 -0.79 -13.24 -8.07
CA ILE A 180 -0.70 -13.89 -6.76
C ILE A 180 -0.17 -15.30 -6.98
N VAL A 181 0.76 -15.75 -6.13
CA VAL A 181 1.27 -17.12 -6.12
C VAL A 181 0.81 -17.79 -4.84
N GLN A 182 0.12 -18.92 -4.99
CA GLN A 182 -0.33 -19.76 -3.89
C GLN A 182 0.84 -20.58 -3.35
N GLN A 183 0.74 -20.99 -2.08
CA GLN A 183 1.82 -21.69 -1.38
C GLN A 183 2.05 -23.13 -1.91
N ASP A 184 1.11 -23.67 -2.68
CA ASP A 184 1.15 -25.07 -3.17
C ASP A 184 1.86 -25.25 -4.51
N GLY A 185 2.63 -24.28 -4.95
CA GLY A 185 3.68 -24.46 -5.99
C GLY A 185 3.20 -25.02 -7.32
N MET A 186 2.05 -24.60 -7.83
CA MET A 186 1.69 -24.75 -9.25
C MET A 186 1.30 -23.44 -9.87
#